data_dab49bf1d4720e7793e758d25875695f
#
_entry.id   dab49bf1d4720e7793e758d25875695f
#
_cell.length_a   1.000
_cell.length_b   1.000
_cell.length_c   1.000
_cell.angle_alpha   90.00
_cell.angle_beta   90.00
_cell.angle_gamma   90.00
#
_symmetry.space_group_name_H-M   'P 1'
#
loop_
_entity.id
_entity.type
_entity.pdbx_description
1 polymer ?
#
loop_
_entity_poly.entity_id
_entity_poly.type
_entity_poly.pdbx_seq_one_letter_code
_entity_poly.pdbx_strand_id
1 'polypeptide(L)'
;MAHELEQINGETSFASFREPAWHGLGTVFYDELTTKEMLDLANLSNWNVRLEEVTPPANLTSDKNYFYVVRNNPVIENQNDVLGIVGERYNTLQNEELFDFADAMLDGGRWETAGSIRGGRVVFGSLALDRETVLDRNGVADKINTYLVVNTSHDGSVSIQASVTPVRVVCANTLNFALRSVKQTFKIRHTQTANGKVQSAKTALNIANSYMDDFS
;
A
#
# COMPACT_ATOMS: atom_id res chain seq x y z
N MET A 1 6.86 -12.20 -13.88
CA MET A 1 6.53 -11.00 -14.69
C MET A 1 7.08 -9.78 -13.98
N ALA A 2 7.61 -8.79 -14.69
CA ALA A 2 8.32 -7.66 -14.08
C ALA A 2 7.44 -6.72 -13.23
N HIS A 3 6.13 -6.69 -13.45
CA HIS A 3 5.21 -5.80 -12.70
C HIS A 3 4.70 -6.40 -11.40
N GLU A 4 4.61 -7.74 -11.29
CA GLU A 4 4.05 -8.52 -10.17
C GLU A 4 2.63 -8.10 -9.72
N LEU A 5 1.89 -7.32 -10.55
CA LEU A 5 0.51 -6.95 -10.22
C LEU A 5 -0.37 -8.19 -10.15
N GLU A 6 -1.28 -8.18 -9.20
CA GLU A 6 -2.22 -9.26 -9.02
C GLU A 6 -3.25 -9.28 -10.15
N GLN A 7 -3.47 -10.46 -10.71
CA GLN A 7 -4.48 -10.70 -11.74
C GLN A 7 -5.35 -11.88 -11.32
N ILE A 8 -6.66 -11.69 -11.33
CA ILE A 8 -7.67 -12.68 -10.97
C ILE A 8 -8.70 -12.70 -12.10
N ASN A 9 -8.86 -13.84 -12.78
CA ASN A 9 -9.81 -14.00 -13.90
C ASN A 9 -9.72 -12.91 -14.99
N GLY A 10 -8.51 -12.40 -15.26
CA GLY A 10 -8.29 -11.37 -16.25
C GLY A 10 -8.46 -9.93 -15.73
N GLU A 11 -8.96 -9.76 -14.52
CA GLU A 11 -9.00 -8.46 -13.85
C GLU A 11 -7.69 -8.20 -13.11
N THR A 12 -7.19 -6.96 -13.20
CA THR A 12 -5.96 -6.55 -12.52
C THR A 12 -6.30 -5.66 -11.34
N SER A 13 -5.84 -6.02 -10.15
CA SER A 13 -6.01 -5.22 -8.94
C SER A 13 -5.06 -4.02 -8.94
N PHE A 14 -5.38 -3.04 -9.80
CA PHE A 14 -4.62 -1.80 -9.96
C PHE A 14 -5.48 -0.69 -10.58
N ALA A 15 -5.35 0.52 -10.05
CA ALA A 15 -5.96 1.74 -10.58
C ALA A 15 -4.94 2.87 -10.70
N SER A 16 -5.11 3.76 -11.69
CA SER A 16 -4.14 4.79 -12.07
C SER A 16 -4.85 6.05 -12.56
N PHE A 17 -4.47 7.23 -12.03
CA PHE A 17 -5.04 8.51 -12.39
C PHE A 17 -4.49 9.02 -13.71
N ARG A 18 -5.39 9.38 -14.64
CA ARG A 18 -5.18 10.00 -15.96
C ARG A 18 -4.25 9.26 -16.92
N GLU A 19 -3.16 8.69 -16.43
CA GLU A 19 -2.15 8.06 -17.28
C GLU A 19 -2.11 6.55 -17.06
N PRO A 20 -2.20 5.73 -18.10
CA PRO A 20 -1.98 4.31 -17.99
C PRO A 20 -0.52 4.06 -17.57
N ALA A 21 -0.30 3.04 -16.77
CA ALA A 21 1.05 2.58 -16.49
C ALA A 21 1.66 1.93 -17.73
N TRP A 22 2.99 1.88 -17.82
CA TRP A 22 3.74 1.34 -18.96
C TRP A 22 3.34 -0.09 -19.37
N HIS A 23 2.81 -0.88 -18.43
CA HIS A 23 2.36 -2.25 -18.66
C HIS A 23 0.92 -2.33 -19.22
N GLY A 24 0.18 -1.24 -19.26
CA GLY A 24 -1.19 -1.17 -19.78
C GLY A 24 -2.25 -1.96 -19.00
N LEU A 25 -1.95 -2.37 -17.76
CA LEU A 25 -2.84 -3.16 -16.91
C LEU A 25 -3.59 -2.28 -15.92
N GLY A 26 -4.76 -2.75 -15.47
CA GLY A 26 -5.59 -2.07 -14.47
C GLY A 26 -6.53 -1.04 -15.08
N THR A 27 -7.18 -0.26 -14.24
CA THR A 27 -8.18 0.73 -14.61
C THR A 27 -7.61 2.14 -14.54
N VAL A 28 -7.81 2.92 -15.63
CA VAL A 28 -7.45 4.35 -15.66
C VAL A 28 -8.70 5.15 -15.31
N PHE A 29 -8.56 6.11 -14.40
CA PHE A 29 -9.64 7.02 -14.00
C PHE A 29 -9.21 8.48 -14.19
N TYR A 30 -10.18 9.41 -14.30
CA TYR A 30 -9.93 10.79 -14.67
C TYR A 30 -10.47 11.82 -13.68
N ASP A 31 -11.39 11.41 -12.82
CA ASP A 31 -11.97 12.23 -11.76
C ASP A 31 -11.25 11.99 -10.43
N GLU A 32 -11.31 12.94 -9.52
CA GLU A 32 -10.80 12.74 -8.16
C GLU A 32 -11.69 11.75 -7.42
N LEU A 33 -11.08 10.74 -6.82
CA LEU A 33 -11.77 9.67 -6.11
C LEU A 33 -11.61 9.83 -4.60
N THR A 34 -12.68 9.50 -3.90
CA THR A 34 -12.61 9.25 -2.45
C THR A 34 -11.80 7.99 -2.18
N THR A 35 -11.31 7.83 -0.95
CA THR A 35 -10.59 6.63 -0.49
C THR A 35 -11.37 5.34 -0.79
N LYS A 36 -12.69 5.35 -0.54
CA LYS A 36 -13.55 4.20 -0.82
C LYS A 36 -13.62 3.87 -2.31
N GLU A 37 -13.85 4.86 -3.17
CA GLU A 37 -13.89 4.66 -4.62
C GLU A 37 -12.57 4.16 -5.18
N MET A 38 -11.44 4.66 -4.65
CA MET A 38 -10.12 4.18 -5.04
C MET A 38 -9.89 2.71 -4.68
N LEU A 39 -10.28 2.29 -3.48
CA LEU A 39 -10.20 0.90 -3.04
C LEU A 39 -11.10 0.00 -3.89
N ASP A 40 -12.33 0.41 -4.17
CA ASP A 40 -13.27 -0.34 -5.01
C ASP A 40 -12.70 -0.51 -6.42
N LEU A 41 -12.20 0.58 -7.02
CA LEU A 41 -11.68 0.57 -8.39
C LEU A 41 -10.41 -0.28 -8.55
N ALA A 42 -9.60 -0.37 -7.50
CA ALA A 42 -8.37 -1.17 -7.49
C ALA A 42 -8.59 -2.62 -7.01
N ASN A 43 -9.82 -3.07 -6.79
CA ASN A 43 -10.16 -4.39 -6.23
C ASN A 43 -9.51 -4.65 -4.86
N LEU A 44 -9.42 -3.61 -4.01
CA LEU A 44 -8.82 -3.67 -2.68
C LEU A 44 -9.83 -3.63 -1.54
N SER A 45 -11.12 -3.36 -1.83
CA SER A 45 -12.19 -3.28 -0.85
C SER A 45 -12.65 -4.65 -0.35
N ASN A 46 -13.14 -4.66 0.89
CA ASN A 46 -13.90 -5.78 1.47
C ASN A 46 -13.13 -7.12 1.51
N TRP A 47 -11.80 -7.05 1.63
CA TRP A 47 -10.98 -8.25 1.71
C TRP A 47 -11.24 -9.03 3.00
N ASN A 48 -11.71 -8.38 4.06
CA ASN A 48 -11.94 -9.01 5.36
C ASN A 48 -10.75 -9.88 5.78
N VAL A 49 -9.58 -9.24 5.83
CA VAL A 49 -8.32 -9.92 6.19
C VAL A 49 -8.39 -10.37 7.64
N ARG A 50 -8.23 -11.69 7.84
CA ARG A 50 -8.40 -12.32 9.15
C ARG A 50 -7.38 -13.42 9.37
N LEU A 51 -7.26 -13.86 10.62
CA LEU A 51 -6.43 -14.99 11.01
C LEU A 51 -7.30 -16.23 11.15
N GLU A 52 -6.86 -17.35 10.56
CA GLU A 52 -7.44 -18.67 10.76
C GLU A 52 -6.35 -19.61 11.29
N GLU A 53 -6.67 -20.41 12.30
CA GLU A 53 -5.71 -21.27 12.97
C GLU A 53 -5.17 -22.35 12.04
N VAL A 54 -3.85 -22.55 12.06
CA VAL A 54 -3.21 -23.67 11.35
C VAL A 54 -3.26 -24.91 12.23
N THR A 55 -4.01 -25.91 11.80
CA THR A 55 -4.03 -27.24 12.46
C THR A 55 -2.89 -28.09 11.91
N PRO A 56 -1.83 -28.38 12.69
CA PRO A 56 -0.75 -29.24 12.23
C PRO A 56 -1.23 -30.68 12.04
N PRO A 57 -0.62 -31.45 11.12
CA PRO A 57 -0.84 -32.88 11.03
C PRO A 57 -0.60 -33.61 12.37
N ALA A 58 -1.33 -34.69 12.63
CA ALA A 58 -1.32 -35.40 13.92
C ALA A 58 0.08 -35.93 14.37
N ASN A 59 1.01 -36.08 13.44
CA ASN A 59 2.38 -36.52 13.70
C ASN A 59 3.38 -35.34 13.89
N LEU A 60 2.91 -34.09 13.87
CA LEU A 60 3.73 -32.92 14.11
C LEU A 60 3.28 -32.22 15.38
N THR A 61 4.24 -31.81 16.19
CA THR A 61 4.01 -31.00 17.39
C THR A 61 4.74 -29.67 17.22
N SER A 62 4.11 -28.60 17.65
CA SER A 62 4.70 -27.26 17.69
C SER A 62 4.41 -26.62 19.04
N ASP A 63 5.42 -25.96 19.61
CA ASP A 63 5.30 -25.13 20.82
C ASP A 63 4.79 -23.71 20.50
N LYS A 64 4.54 -23.43 19.21
CA LYS A 64 4.06 -22.15 18.71
C LYS A 64 2.78 -22.32 17.92
N ASN A 65 1.89 -21.34 18.08
CA ASN A 65 0.69 -21.24 17.29
C ASN A 65 0.98 -20.48 15.99
N TYR A 66 0.50 -21.02 14.88
CA TYR A 66 0.57 -20.40 13.57
C TYR A 66 -0.82 -20.16 13.03
N PHE A 67 -0.95 -19.12 12.21
CA PHE A 67 -2.22 -18.71 11.62
C PHE A 67 -2.04 -18.46 10.12
N TYR A 68 -3.01 -18.92 9.35
CA TYR A 68 -3.21 -18.44 8.00
C TYR A 68 -3.70 -17.00 8.03
N VAL A 69 -3.13 -16.15 7.22
CA VAL A 69 -3.75 -14.86 6.88
C VAL A 69 -4.63 -15.10 5.67
N VAL A 70 -5.92 -14.93 5.86
CA VAL A 70 -6.95 -15.23 4.86
C VAL A 70 -7.69 -13.96 4.48
N ARG A 71 -8.05 -13.83 3.20
CA ARG A 71 -8.94 -12.77 2.73
C ARG A 71 -10.12 -13.36 1.95
N ASN A 72 -11.20 -12.60 1.82
CA ASN A 72 -12.19 -12.83 0.77
C ASN A 72 -11.56 -12.48 -0.58
N ASN A 73 -11.76 -13.31 -1.60
CA ASN A 73 -11.29 -12.99 -2.95
C ASN A 73 -12.06 -11.78 -3.49
N PRO A 74 -11.38 -10.73 -4.00
CA PRO A 74 -12.06 -9.50 -4.41
C PRO A 74 -12.84 -9.61 -5.73
N VAL A 75 -12.63 -10.68 -6.51
CA VAL A 75 -13.23 -10.88 -7.83
C VAL A 75 -14.12 -12.12 -7.88
N ILE A 76 -13.74 -13.17 -7.15
CA ILE A 76 -14.47 -14.44 -7.17
C ILE A 76 -15.31 -14.56 -5.90
N GLU A 77 -16.63 -14.50 -6.08
CA GLU A 77 -17.58 -14.59 -4.98
C GLU A 77 -17.46 -15.94 -4.23
N ASN A 78 -17.61 -15.91 -2.91
CA ASN A 78 -17.53 -17.07 -2.02
C ASN A 78 -16.18 -17.84 -2.04
N GLN A 79 -15.12 -17.24 -2.57
CA GLN A 79 -13.76 -17.77 -2.52
C GLN A 79 -12.94 -17.02 -1.46
N ASN A 80 -12.10 -17.77 -0.73
CA ASN A 80 -11.11 -17.21 0.17
C ASN A 80 -9.70 -17.56 -0.32
N ASP A 81 -8.77 -16.60 -0.16
CA ASP A 81 -7.37 -16.80 -0.53
C ASP A 81 -6.49 -16.79 0.73
N VAL A 82 -5.50 -17.66 0.78
CA VAL A 82 -4.45 -17.63 1.80
C VAL A 82 -3.32 -16.73 1.30
N LEU A 83 -3.06 -15.65 2.04
CA LEU A 83 -2.01 -14.68 1.72
C LEU A 83 -0.66 -15.05 2.35
N GLY A 84 -0.67 -15.74 3.50
CA GLY A 84 0.54 -16.14 4.18
C GLY A 84 0.29 -16.92 5.46
N ILE A 85 1.38 -17.28 6.16
CA ILE A 85 1.35 -17.91 7.47
C ILE A 85 2.15 -17.04 8.43
N VAL A 86 1.56 -16.74 9.59
CA VAL A 86 2.15 -15.84 10.57
C VAL A 86 2.10 -16.44 11.99
N GLY A 87 2.88 -15.89 12.91
CA GLY A 87 2.82 -16.30 14.32
C GLY A 87 1.80 -15.48 15.12
N GLU A 88 1.55 -15.88 16.34
CA GLU A 88 0.55 -15.34 17.27
C GLU A 88 0.65 -13.83 17.56
N ARG A 89 1.81 -13.21 17.35
CA ARG A 89 2.03 -11.77 17.58
C ARG A 89 1.65 -10.88 16.41
N TYR A 90 1.24 -11.49 15.29
CA TYR A 90 0.84 -10.73 14.12
C TYR A 90 -0.59 -10.21 14.28
N ASN A 91 -0.80 -8.93 14.01
CA ASN A 91 -2.11 -8.30 13.92
C ASN A 91 -2.40 -7.95 12.47
N THR A 92 -3.58 -8.34 12.00
CA THR A 92 -4.06 -7.96 10.67
C THR A 92 -4.26 -6.45 10.57
N LEU A 93 -4.14 -5.94 9.36
CA LEU A 93 -4.55 -4.60 8.96
C LEU A 93 -5.48 -4.73 7.77
N GLN A 94 -6.62 -4.03 7.78
CA GLN A 94 -7.47 -3.97 6.61
C GLN A 94 -6.89 -2.97 5.59
N ASN A 95 -7.20 -3.15 4.30
CA ASN A 95 -6.77 -2.19 3.28
C ASN A 95 -7.38 -0.82 3.54
N GLU A 96 -8.63 -0.78 3.97
CA GLU A 96 -9.35 0.42 4.36
C GLU A 96 -8.58 1.20 5.44
N GLU A 97 -8.10 0.51 6.48
CA GLU A 97 -7.30 1.15 7.55
C GLU A 97 -5.98 1.75 7.04
N LEU A 98 -5.32 1.10 6.07
CA LEU A 98 -4.09 1.63 5.45
C LEU A 98 -4.38 2.91 4.65
N PHE A 99 -5.46 2.90 3.87
CA PHE A 99 -5.82 4.00 2.99
C PHE A 99 -6.39 5.19 3.78
N ASP A 100 -7.23 4.94 4.78
CA ASP A 100 -7.70 5.98 5.72
C ASP A 100 -6.52 6.63 6.47
N PHE A 101 -5.51 5.83 6.84
CA PHE A 101 -4.28 6.35 7.42
C PHE A 101 -3.54 7.30 6.46
N ALA A 102 -3.45 6.93 5.17
CA ALA A 102 -2.80 7.77 4.17
C ALA A 102 -3.56 9.07 3.90
N ASP A 103 -4.89 8.99 3.80
CA ASP A 103 -5.78 10.14 3.62
C ASP A 103 -5.70 11.12 4.79
N ALA A 104 -5.70 10.60 6.02
CA ALA A 104 -5.53 11.41 7.24
C ALA A 104 -4.14 12.06 7.37
N MET A 105 -3.12 11.58 6.66
CA MET A 105 -1.79 12.17 6.61
C MET A 105 -1.73 13.40 5.71
N LEU A 106 -2.58 13.46 4.70
CA LEU A 106 -2.64 14.54 3.75
C LEU A 106 -4.04 15.14 3.79
N ASP A 107 -4.20 16.26 4.42
CA ASP A 107 -5.45 17.00 4.42
C ASP A 107 -5.79 17.42 2.97
N GLY A 108 -6.44 16.51 2.22
CA GLY A 108 -6.88 16.71 0.83
C GLY A 108 -5.90 16.24 -0.27
N GLY A 109 -5.09 15.21 -0.04
CA GLY A 109 -4.27 14.59 -1.10
C GLY A 109 -5.12 13.85 -2.14
N ARG A 110 -4.73 13.93 -3.43
CA ARG A 110 -5.41 13.22 -4.52
C ARG A 110 -4.79 11.84 -4.72
N TRP A 111 -5.64 10.80 -4.75
CA TRP A 111 -5.21 9.45 -5.12
C TRP A 111 -4.63 9.42 -6.54
N GLU A 112 -3.43 8.88 -6.65
CA GLU A 112 -2.69 8.77 -7.92
C GLU A 112 -2.66 7.33 -8.43
N THR A 113 -2.27 6.38 -7.59
CA THR A 113 -2.30 4.95 -7.91
C THR A 113 -2.62 4.12 -6.68
N ALA A 114 -3.25 2.97 -6.89
CA ALA A 114 -3.40 1.93 -5.87
C ALA A 114 -3.37 0.55 -6.52
N GLY A 115 -2.93 -0.46 -5.77
CA GLY A 115 -2.95 -1.82 -6.26
C GLY A 115 -2.38 -2.85 -5.31
N SER A 116 -2.47 -4.10 -5.74
CA SER A 116 -1.85 -5.24 -5.06
C SER A 116 -0.85 -5.95 -5.96
N ILE A 117 0.19 -6.48 -5.34
CA ILE A 117 1.26 -7.25 -5.98
C ILE A 117 1.48 -8.56 -5.25
N ARG A 118 2.20 -9.48 -5.91
CA ARG A 118 2.57 -10.79 -5.35
C ARG A 118 1.35 -11.62 -4.93
N GLY A 119 0.28 -11.59 -5.73
CA GLY A 119 -0.95 -12.33 -5.45
C GLY A 119 -1.66 -11.84 -4.18
N GLY A 120 -1.80 -10.53 -4.04
CA GLY A 120 -2.47 -9.88 -2.91
C GLY A 120 -1.65 -9.79 -1.63
N ARG A 121 -0.42 -10.31 -1.59
CA ARG A 121 0.39 -10.29 -0.37
C ARG A 121 0.86 -8.90 0.03
N VAL A 122 1.07 -8.03 -0.93
CA VAL A 122 1.50 -6.64 -0.69
C VAL A 122 0.51 -5.69 -1.35
N VAL A 123 0.05 -4.71 -0.60
CA VAL A 123 -0.85 -3.65 -1.04
C VAL A 123 -0.13 -2.31 -0.94
N PHE A 124 -0.35 -1.45 -1.92
CA PHE A 124 0.19 -0.10 -1.94
C PHE A 124 -0.85 0.91 -2.42
N GLY A 125 -0.67 2.15 -1.99
CA GLY A 125 -1.37 3.32 -2.51
C GLY A 125 -0.43 4.51 -2.60
N SER A 126 -0.67 5.41 -3.53
CA SER A 126 0.05 6.68 -3.62
C SER A 126 -0.91 7.85 -3.79
N LEU A 127 -0.63 8.93 -3.08
CA LEU A 127 -1.32 10.20 -3.20
C LEU A 127 -0.36 11.23 -3.79
N ALA A 128 -0.84 12.00 -4.77
CA ALA A 128 -0.10 13.15 -5.28
C ALA A 128 -0.15 14.28 -4.25
N LEU A 129 1.01 14.85 -3.96
CA LEU A 129 1.13 16.05 -3.15
C LEU A 129 1.01 17.27 -4.08
N ASP A 130 0.18 18.24 -3.74
CA ASP A 130 -0.01 19.47 -4.53
C ASP A 130 1.24 20.41 -4.50
N ARG A 131 2.40 19.86 -4.25
CA ARG A 131 3.67 20.58 -4.25
C ARG A 131 4.51 20.18 -5.46
N GLU A 132 4.65 21.11 -6.38
CA GLU A 132 5.62 21.02 -7.47
C GLU A 132 6.99 21.46 -6.93
N THR A 133 7.96 20.57 -6.87
CA THR A 133 9.35 20.95 -6.65
C THR A 133 9.97 21.29 -8.00
N VAL A 134 10.34 22.55 -8.18
CA VAL A 134 11.05 23.00 -9.37
C VAL A 134 12.55 22.83 -9.14
N LEU A 135 13.18 21.88 -9.82
CA LEU A 135 14.64 21.78 -9.87
C LEU A 135 15.16 22.63 -11.03
N ASP A 136 15.63 23.83 -10.71
CA ASP A 136 16.36 24.66 -11.68
C ASP A 136 17.84 24.27 -11.72
N ARG A 137 18.16 23.22 -12.49
CA ARG A 137 19.55 22.92 -12.87
C ARG A 137 19.80 23.45 -14.27
N ASN A 138 20.60 24.49 -14.38
CA ASN A 138 21.02 25.10 -15.65
C ASN A 138 19.90 25.80 -16.45
N GLY A 139 18.90 26.40 -15.79
CA GLY A 139 17.83 27.15 -16.47
C GLY A 139 16.74 26.28 -17.10
N VAL A 140 16.69 25.00 -16.80
CA VAL A 140 15.58 24.11 -17.16
C VAL A 140 14.77 23.85 -15.90
N ALA A 141 13.61 24.51 -15.79
CA ALA A 141 12.68 24.33 -14.67
C ALA A 141 11.93 22.98 -14.81
N ASP A 142 12.54 21.88 -14.38
CA ASP A 142 11.88 20.58 -14.34
C ASP A 142 10.92 20.51 -13.14
N LYS A 143 9.64 20.33 -13.45
CA LYS A 143 8.61 20.11 -12.44
C LYS A 143 8.62 18.64 -12.02
N ILE A 144 8.92 18.38 -10.76
CA ILE A 144 8.88 17.05 -10.18
C ILE A 144 7.66 16.91 -9.31
N ASN A 145 6.76 16.00 -9.70
CA ASN A 145 5.65 15.59 -8.86
C ASN A 145 6.15 14.77 -7.67
N THR A 146 5.63 15.05 -6.50
CA THR A 146 5.97 14.33 -5.27
C THR A 146 4.74 13.54 -4.81
N TYR A 147 4.97 12.34 -4.30
CA TYR A 147 3.93 11.42 -3.87
C TYR A 147 4.16 10.96 -2.43
N LEU A 148 3.08 10.86 -1.66
CA LEU A 148 3.05 10.03 -0.46
C LEU A 148 2.74 8.61 -0.88
N VAL A 149 3.63 7.66 -0.63
CA VAL A 149 3.42 6.24 -0.88
C VAL A 149 3.21 5.53 0.44
N VAL A 150 2.12 4.78 0.55
CA VAL A 150 1.85 3.87 1.65
C VAL A 150 1.84 2.44 1.14
N ASN A 151 2.35 1.52 1.95
CA ASN A 151 2.28 0.10 1.63
C ASN A 151 2.30 -0.77 2.89
N THR A 152 1.76 -1.97 2.75
CA THR A 152 1.78 -3.01 3.79
C THR A 152 1.90 -4.39 3.16
N SER A 153 2.19 -5.41 3.98
CA SER A 153 2.01 -6.80 3.56
C SER A 153 1.05 -7.56 4.47
N HIS A 154 0.32 -8.48 3.88
CA HIS A 154 -0.57 -9.39 4.60
C HIS A 154 0.09 -10.72 4.97
N ASP A 155 1.31 -10.99 4.48
CA ASP A 155 2.10 -12.17 4.82
C ASP A 155 3.17 -11.92 5.90
N GLY A 156 3.20 -10.72 6.47
CA GLY A 156 4.18 -10.32 7.48
C GLY A 156 5.58 -10.00 6.94
N SER A 157 5.79 -10.02 5.61
CA SER A 157 7.10 -9.76 5.00
C SER A 157 7.51 -8.29 5.05
N VAL A 158 6.54 -7.37 5.08
CA VAL A 158 6.75 -5.92 5.11
C VAL A 158 5.89 -5.28 6.19
N SER A 159 6.47 -4.38 6.98
CA SER A 159 5.71 -3.55 7.93
C SER A 159 4.80 -2.55 7.18
N ILE A 160 3.85 -1.95 7.88
CA ILE A 160 3.13 -0.78 7.38
C ILE A 160 4.15 0.34 7.18
N GLN A 161 4.22 0.93 6.00
CA GLN A 161 5.18 1.97 5.65
C GLN A 161 4.50 3.16 5.01
N ALA A 162 5.04 4.35 5.28
CA ALA A 162 4.71 5.58 4.58
C ALA A 162 6.01 6.30 4.19
N SER A 163 6.09 6.79 2.96
CA SER A 163 7.29 7.43 2.42
C SER A 163 6.92 8.52 1.42
N VAL A 164 7.64 9.63 1.45
CA VAL A 164 7.51 10.68 0.44
C VAL A 164 8.58 10.48 -0.64
N THR A 165 8.19 10.46 -1.90
CA THR A 165 9.06 10.09 -3.03
C THR A 165 8.65 10.82 -4.32
N PRO A 166 9.60 11.16 -5.21
CA PRO A 166 9.27 11.64 -6.56
C PRO A 166 8.89 10.50 -7.52
N VAL A 167 8.85 9.26 -7.05
CA VAL A 167 8.57 8.08 -7.90
C VAL A 167 7.09 7.77 -7.92
N ARG A 168 6.46 7.83 -9.10
CA ARG A 168 5.11 7.33 -9.32
C ARG A 168 5.10 5.81 -9.26
N VAL A 169 4.42 5.25 -8.27
CA VAL A 169 4.39 3.79 -8.04
C VAL A 169 3.29 3.17 -8.89
N VAL A 170 3.66 2.28 -9.81
CA VAL A 170 2.74 1.58 -10.70
C VAL A 170 2.92 0.06 -10.71
N CYS A 171 3.95 -0.46 -10.05
CA CYS A 171 4.25 -1.90 -10.02
C CYS A 171 5.27 -2.22 -8.92
N ALA A 172 5.59 -3.50 -8.75
CA ALA A 172 6.59 -3.95 -7.76
C ALA A 172 7.96 -3.28 -7.94
N ASN A 173 8.42 -3.11 -9.18
CA ASN A 173 9.72 -2.50 -9.46
C ASN A 173 9.75 -1.03 -9.03
N THR A 174 8.73 -0.25 -9.39
CA THR A 174 8.64 1.18 -9.00
C THR A 174 8.41 1.34 -7.52
N LEU A 175 7.64 0.45 -6.85
CA LEU A 175 7.51 0.43 -5.40
C LEU A 175 8.86 0.20 -4.72
N ASN A 176 9.60 -0.83 -5.14
CA ASN A 176 10.92 -1.12 -4.60
C ASN A 176 11.91 0.03 -4.82
N PHE A 177 11.85 0.68 -5.99
CA PHE A 177 12.69 1.84 -6.28
C PHE A 177 12.31 3.04 -5.40
N ALA A 178 11.02 3.34 -5.28
CA ALA A 178 10.50 4.39 -4.41
C ALA A 178 11.01 4.21 -2.97
N LEU A 179 10.84 3.01 -2.40
CA LEU A 179 11.24 2.72 -1.01
C LEU A 179 12.76 2.73 -0.77
N ARG A 180 13.57 2.45 -1.79
CA ARG A 180 15.05 2.49 -1.69
C ARG A 180 15.61 3.90 -1.86
N SER A 181 14.94 4.75 -2.62
CA SER A 181 15.40 6.10 -2.95
C SER A 181 15.12 7.14 -1.87
N VAL A 182 14.26 6.82 -0.89
CA VAL A 182 13.88 7.75 0.17
C VAL A 182 14.86 7.72 1.34
N LYS A 183 15.16 8.90 1.89
CA LYS A 183 16.01 9.05 3.08
C LYS A 183 15.30 8.67 4.37
N GLN A 184 13.97 8.84 4.41
CA GLN A 184 13.14 8.57 5.56
C GLN A 184 11.91 7.76 5.17
N THR A 185 11.67 6.65 5.87
CA THR A 185 10.47 5.84 5.76
C THR A 185 9.89 5.68 7.16
N PHE A 186 8.65 6.07 7.31
CA PHE A 186 7.91 5.78 8.52
C PHE A 186 7.46 4.32 8.52
N LYS A 187 7.65 3.59 9.64
CA LYS A 187 7.35 2.16 9.75
C LYS A 187 6.59 1.83 11.01
N ILE A 188 5.47 1.13 10.85
CA ILE A 188 4.68 0.57 11.95
C ILE A 188 4.69 -0.95 11.85
N ARG A 189 4.99 -1.64 12.94
CA ARG A 189 4.94 -3.10 12.99
C ARG A 189 3.51 -3.61 13.09
N HIS A 190 3.21 -4.75 12.49
CA HIS A 190 1.93 -5.44 12.61
C HIS A 190 1.59 -5.95 14.03
N THR A 191 2.46 -5.74 14.99
CA THR A 191 2.25 -6.11 16.40
C THR A 191 1.66 -4.99 17.25
N GLN A 192 1.41 -3.80 16.68
CA GLN A 192 0.84 -2.66 17.40
C GLN A 192 -0.68 -2.65 17.32
N THR A 193 -1.32 -2.17 18.41
CA THR A 193 -2.77 -1.95 18.45
C THR A 193 -3.19 -0.79 17.53
N ALA A 194 -4.47 -0.75 17.14
CA ALA A 194 -5.02 0.32 16.28
C ALA A 194 -4.76 1.73 16.85
N ASN A 195 -4.92 1.92 18.18
CA ASN A 195 -4.62 3.20 18.84
C ASN A 195 -3.14 3.60 18.76
N GLY A 196 -2.22 2.65 18.84
CA GLY A 196 -0.79 2.90 18.62
C GLY A 196 -0.48 3.31 17.18
N LYS A 197 -1.23 2.79 16.20
CA LYS A 197 -1.11 3.16 14.79
C LYS A 197 -1.52 4.61 14.54
N VAL A 198 -2.65 5.05 15.11
CA VAL A 198 -3.14 6.44 14.98
C VAL A 198 -2.18 7.46 15.59
N GLN A 199 -1.64 7.18 16.77
CA GLN A 199 -0.66 8.09 17.41
C GLN A 199 0.65 8.13 16.61
N SER A 200 1.07 7.01 16.05
CA SER A 200 2.22 6.93 15.16
C SER A 200 2.00 7.68 13.84
N ALA A 201 0.75 7.72 13.35
CA ALA A 201 0.37 8.49 12.16
C ALA A 201 0.62 9.99 12.34
N LYS A 202 0.24 10.55 13.48
CA LYS A 202 0.46 11.98 13.80
C LYS A 202 1.95 12.34 13.82
N THR A 203 2.79 11.42 14.31
CA THR A 203 4.25 11.59 14.28
C THR A 203 4.79 11.54 12.85
N ALA A 204 4.23 10.68 11.99
CA ALA A 204 4.60 10.58 10.58
C ALA A 204 4.24 11.85 9.79
N LEU A 205 3.10 12.46 10.10
CA LEU A 205 2.68 13.75 9.51
C LEU A 205 3.72 14.85 9.74
N ASN A 206 4.25 14.94 10.96
CA ASN A 206 5.29 15.90 11.29
C ASN A 206 6.60 15.61 10.55
N ILE A 207 6.95 14.33 10.34
CA ILE A 207 8.13 13.91 9.58
C ILE A 207 7.95 14.22 8.09
N ALA A 208 6.78 13.96 7.53
CA ALA A 208 6.49 14.28 6.12
C ALA A 208 6.53 15.79 5.86
N ASN A 209 6.01 16.60 6.77
CA ASN A 209 6.05 18.05 6.67
C ASN A 209 7.49 18.60 6.80
N SER A 210 8.28 18.11 7.77
CA SER A 210 9.69 18.53 7.92
C SER A 210 10.56 18.11 6.74
N TYR A 211 10.27 16.96 6.12
CA TYR A 211 11.00 16.50 4.94
C TYR A 211 10.70 17.35 3.70
N MET A 212 9.48 17.89 3.61
CA MET A 212 9.11 18.78 2.50
C MET A 212 9.72 20.19 2.64
N ASP A 213 9.94 20.63 3.86
CA ASP A 213 10.61 21.91 4.14
C ASP A 213 12.12 21.86 3.82
N ASP A 214 12.75 20.69 3.88
CA ASP A 214 14.17 20.48 3.52
C ASP A 214 14.44 20.47 2.00
N PHE A 215 13.39 20.42 1.15
CA PHE A 215 13.49 20.46 -0.31
C PHE A 215 13.10 21.81 -0.92
N SER A 216 12.59 22.72 -0.13
CA SER A 216 12.27 24.10 -0.56
C SER A 216 13.41 25.06 -0.22
#